data_cb036ebdec63a622720949c781227878
#
_entry.id   cb036ebdec63a622720949c781227878
#
_cell.length_a   1.000
_cell.length_b   1.000
_cell.length_c   1.000
_cell.angle_alpha   90.00
_cell.angle_beta   90.00
_cell.angle_gamma   90.00
#
_symmetry.space_group_name_H-M   'P 1'
#
loop_
_entity.id
_entity.type
_entity.pdbx_description
1 polymer ?
#
loop_
_entity_poly.entity_id
_entity_poly.type
_entity_poly.pdbx_seq_one_letter_code
_entity_poly.pdbx_strand_id
1 'polypeptide(L)'
;MVKMLCGSDATYEPSRRSINWLKLKKDYLSGTGDSLDLTVIGAYYGRGKRTNVYGAFLLACYDEDSETYQSICKIGTGFSEADLDAHYSTLKELEIPRKKGYYDLGEAKPDVSRGRMAMFAITTNSTGLF
;
A
#
# COMPACT_ATOMS: atom_id res chain seq x y z
N MET A 1 5.76 14.71 19.36
CA MET A 1 4.39 14.78 19.89
C MET A 1 4.23 16.13 20.55
N VAL A 2 3.15 16.84 20.28
CA VAL A 2 2.81 18.10 20.92
C VAL A 2 1.68 17.83 21.90
N LYS A 3 1.84 18.29 23.13
CA LYS A 3 0.84 18.14 24.20
C LYS A 3 0.49 19.51 24.75
N MET A 4 -0.78 19.75 25.00
CA MET A 4 -1.23 20.92 25.74
C MET A 4 -0.86 20.76 27.21
N LEU A 5 -0.24 21.79 27.80
CA LEU A 5 0.20 21.79 29.21
C LEU A 5 -0.75 22.48 30.14
N CYS A 6 -1.56 23.39 29.63
CA CYS A 6 -2.47 24.24 30.43
C CYS A 6 -3.90 24.10 29.91
N GLY A 7 -4.88 24.14 30.81
CA GLY A 7 -6.30 24.04 30.51
C GLY A 7 -6.97 22.89 31.28
N SER A 8 -8.29 23.00 31.45
CA SER A 8 -9.09 21.98 32.15
C SER A 8 -9.01 20.58 31.54
N ASP A 9 -8.75 20.51 30.23
CA ASP A 9 -8.71 19.26 29.46
C ASP A 9 -7.28 18.73 29.23
N ALA A 10 -6.26 19.40 29.84
CA ALA A 10 -4.86 18.98 29.73
C ALA A 10 -4.56 17.80 30.69
N THR A 11 -5.40 16.76 30.67
CA THR A 11 -5.29 15.59 31.52
C THR A 11 -4.47 14.48 30.86
N TYR A 12 -3.86 13.63 31.68
CA TYR A 12 -3.19 12.40 31.22
C TYR A 12 -4.15 11.24 31.33
N GLU A 13 -4.60 10.77 30.17
CA GLU A 13 -5.44 9.56 30.08
C GLU A 13 -4.73 8.51 29.21
N PRO A 14 -4.21 7.43 29.80
CA PRO A 14 -3.53 6.38 29.03
C PRO A 14 -4.50 5.69 28.05
N SER A 15 -3.99 5.39 26.87
CA SER A 15 -4.73 4.70 25.79
C SER A 15 -5.92 5.45 25.20
N ARG A 16 -6.16 6.70 25.60
CA ARG A 16 -7.22 7.55 25.05
C ARG A 16 -6.66 8.55 24.03
N ARG A 17 -7.37 8.72 22.92
CA ARG A 17 -7.04 9.77 21.93
C ARG A 17 -7.63 11.10 22.40
N SER A 18 -6.83 12.16 22.35
CA SER A 18 -7.25 13.53 22.68
C SER A 18 -6.71 14.50 21.64
N ILE A 19 -7.49 15.54 21.32
CA ILE A 19 -7.07 16.67 20.48
C ILE A 19 -5.95 17.48 21.13
N ASN A 20 -5.79 17.35 22.45
CA ASN A 20 -4.74 18.02 23.23
C ASN A 20 -3.37 17.30 23.13
N TRP A 21 -3.33 16.14 22.48
CA TRP A 21 -2.13 15.36 22.25
C TRP A 21 -1.99 15.06 20.76
N LEU A 22 -1.22 15.83 20.06
CA LEU A 22 -1.04 15.70 18.62
C LEU A 22 0.32 15.10 18.29
N LYS A 23 0.30 14.06 17.49
CA LYS A 23 1.51 13.48 16.92
C LYS A 23 1.78 14.14 15.58
N LEU A 24 2.79 15.01 15.53
CA LEU A 24 3.27 15.56 14.27
C LEU A 24 4.07 14.49 13.54
N LYS A 25 3.70 14.24 12.30
CA LYS A 25 4.43 13.35 11.37
C LYS A 25 4.89 14.16 10.18
N LYS A 26 5.98 13.70 9.56
CA LYS A 26 6.54 14.33 8.37
C LYS A 26 5.53 14.40 7.21
N ASP A 27 4.69 13.38 7.10
CA ASP A 27 3.62 13.25 6.09
C ASP A 27 2.58 14.37 6.14
N TYR A 28 2.48 15.11 7.27
CA TYR A 28 1.55 16.23 7.40
C TYR A 28 2.13 17.57 6.93
N LEU A 29 3.40 17.60 6.57
CA LEU A 29 4.06 18.80 6.08
C LEU A 29 3.84 18.91 4.57
N SER A 30 3.07 19.88 4.14
CA SER A 30 2.94 20.20 2.72
C SER A 30 4.30 20.63 2.15
N GLY A 31 4.69 20.09 1.00
CA GLY A 31 5.93 20.43 0.30
C GLY A 31 7.14 19.56 0.64
N THR A 32 7.02 18.56 1.51
CA THR A 32 8.01 17.48 1.58
C THR A 32 7.77 16.55 0.40
N GLY A 33 8.47 16.76 -0.71
CA GLY A 33 8.30 16.04 -1.98
C GLY A 33 8.73 14.58 -1.97
N ASP A 34 8.29 13.82 -0.97
CA ASP A 34 8.56 12.39 -0.84
C ASP A 34 7.46 11.57 -1.55
N SER A 35 7.21 11.84 -2.83
CA SER A 35 6.44 10.95 -3.69
C SER A 35 7.38 10.02 -4.44
N LEU A 36 7.02 8.76 -4.55
CA LEU A 36 7.75 7.74 -5.30
C LEU A 36 6.85 7.23 -6.42
N ASP A 37 7.43 7.11 -7.62
CA ASP A 37 6.74 6.44 -8.72
C ASP A 37 6.90 4.94 -8.57
N LEU A 38 5.83 4.27 -8.14
CA LEU A 38 5.83 2.84 -7.86
C LEU A 38 4.81 2.12 -8.75
N THR A 39 5.15 0.90 -9.13
CA THR A 39 4.30 0.04 -9.95
C THR A 39 3.65 -1.03 -9.10
N VAL A 40 2.37 -1.32 -9.34
CA VAL A 40 1.66 -2.43 -8.72
C VAL A 40 2.05 -3.73 -9.40
N ILE A 41 2.74 -4.61 -8.70
CA ILE A 41 3.15 -5.94 -9.21
C ILE A 41 2.30 -7.09 -8.68
N GLY A 42 1.51 -6.84 -7.64
CA GLY A 42 0.62 -7.85 -7.08
C GLY A 42 -0.39 -7.26 -6.11
N ALA A 43 -1.39 -8.06 -5.75
CA ALA A 43 -2.37 -7.71 -4.75
C ALA A 43 -2.72 -8.89 -3.86
N TYR A 44 -3.13 -8.58 -2.64
CA TYR A 44 -3.60 -9.56 -1.66
C TYR A 44 -5.12 -9.53 -1.62
N TYR A 45 -5.73 -10.70 -1.69
CA TYR A 45 -7.17 -10.81 -1.53
C TYR A 45 -7.60 -10.33 -0.13
N GLY A 46 -8.69 -9.59 -0.10
CA GLY A 46 -9.26 -9.06 1.14
C GLY A 46 -9.84 -10.15 2.03
N ARG A 47 -10.22 -9.75 3.26
CA ARG A 47 -10.88 -10.63 4.24
C ARG A 47 -12.17 -9.98 4.72
N GLY A 48 -13.10 -10.79 5.21
CA GLY A 48 -14.40 -10.32 5.70
C GLY A 48 -15.21 -9.64 4.59
N LYS A 49 -15.60 -8.39 4.79
CA LYS A 49 -16.37 -7.62 3.81
C LYS A 49 -15.65 -7.41 2.47
N ARG A 50 -14.31 -7.50 2.44
CA ARG A 50 -13.48 -7.31 1.26
C ARG A 50 -13.01 -8.62 0.61
N THR A 51 -13.70 -9.73 0.86
CA THR A 51 -13.29 -11.07 0.37
C THR A 51 -13.26 -11.18 -1.16
N ASN A 52 -14.11 -10.42 -1.85
CA ASN A 52 -14.25 -10.49 -3.31
C ASN A 52 -13.43 -9.44 -4.06
N VAL A 53 -12.61 -8.65 -3.37
CA VAL A 53 -11.78 -7.61 -3.95
C VAL A 53 -10.35 -7.70 -3.40
N TYR A 54 -9.43 -6.97 -4.00
CA TYR A 54 -8.08 -6.84 -3.45
C TYR A 54 -8.09 -5.91 -2.24
N GLY A 55 -7.60 -6.38 -1.11
CA GLY A 55 -7.56 -5.62 0.14
C GLY A 55 -6.24 -4.89 0.40
N ALA A 56 -5.19 -5.24 -0.34
CA ALA A 56 -3.89 -4.57 -0.27
C ALA A 56 -3.10 -4.84 -1.55
N PHE A 57 -2.17 -3.94 -1.86
CA PHE A 57 -1.35 -3.98 -3.07
C PHE A 57 0.13 -4.08 -2.71
N LEU A 58 0.89 -4.82 -3.52
CA LEU A 58 2.34 -4.91 -3.46
C LEU A 58 2.92 -3.97 -4.51
N LEU A 59 3.72 -3.01 -4.06
CA LEU A 59 4.34 -2.00 -4.89
C LEU A 59 5.82 -2.31 -5.09
N ALA A 60 6.31 -2.01 -6.27
CA ALA A 60 7.71 -2.19 -6.66
C ALA A 60 8.25 -0.94 -7.35
N CYS A 61 9.55 -0.74 -7.23
CA CYS A 61 10.35 0.20 -8.01
C CYS A 61 11.08 -0.57 -9.11
N TYR A 62 11.22 0.04 -10.27
CA TYR A 62 12.06 -0.50 -11.34
C TYR A 62 13.52 -0.14 -11.09
N ASP A 63 14.38 -1.12 -11.13
CA ASP A 63 15.82 -1.00 -11.06
C ASP A 63 16.41 -1.18 -12.46
N GLU A 64 16.98 -0.13 -13.00
CA GLU A 64 17.54 -0.10 -14.36
C GLU A 64 18.81 -0.95 -14.48
N ASP A 65 19.61 -1.04 -13.40
CA ASP A 65 20.88 -1.78 -13.42
C ASP A 65 20.67 -3.30 -13.50
N SER A 66 19.67 -3.80 -12.79
CA SER A 66 19.32 -5.24 -12.79
C SER A 66 18.17 -5.59 -13.74
N GLU A 67 17.55 -4.61 -14.37
CA GLU A 67 16.34 -4.75 -15.20
C GLU A 67 15.22 -5.50 -14.47
N THR A 68 15.08 -5.26 -13.15
CA THR A 68 14.10 -5.94 -12.31
C THR A 68 13.18 -4.97 -11.58
N TYR A 69 11.96 -5.46 -11.25
CA TYR A 69 11.03 -4.76 -10.37
C TYR A 69 11.22 -5.26 -8.95
N GLN A 70 11.85 -4.44 -8.12
CA GLN A 70 12.12 -4.76 -6.72
C GLN A 70 10.95 -4.34 -5.84
N SER A 71 10.39 -5.27 -5.07
CA SER A 71 9.28 -4.98 -4.17
C SER A 71 9.74 -4.07 -3.03
N ILE A 72 9.03 -2.97 -2.83
CA ILE A 72 9.35 -1.95 -1.82
C ILE A 72 8.42 -2.05 -0.62
N CYS A 73 7.12 -2.04 -0.84
CA CYS A 73 6.15 -1.98 0.25
C CYS A 73 4.80 -2.59 -0.12
N LYS A 74 4.02 -2.84 0.93
CA LYS A 74 2.63 -3.25 0.85
C LYS A 74 1.76 -2.14 1.39
N ILE A 75 0.76 -1.72 0.62
CA ILE A 75 -0.25 -0.75 1.05
C ILE A 75 -1.64 -1.40 1.08
N GLY A 76 -2.47 -1.04 2.05
CA GLY A 76 -3.84 -1.59 2.20
C GLY A 76 -4.76 -0.65 2.96
N THR A 77 -4.33 0.61 3.17
CA THR A 77 -5.09 1.64 3.86
C THR A 77 -5.17 2.89 3.00
N GLY A 78 -6.16 3.73 3.22
CA GLY A 78 -6.36 4.97 2.46
C GLY A 78 -7.28 4.83 1.24
N PHE A 79 -7.75 3.62 0.93
CA PHE A 79 -8.66 3.36 -0.17
C PHE A 79 -10.11 3.31 0.33
N SER A 80 -11.02 3.94 -0.41
CA SER A 80 -12.46 3.71 -0.24
C SER A 80 -12.87 2.36 -0.82
N GLU A 81 -14.07 1.89 -0.52
CA GLU A 81 -14.60 0.65 -1.11
C GLU A 81 -14.76 0.79 -2.64
N ALA A 82 -15.18 1.95 -3.10
CA ALA A 82 -15.31 2.25 -4.54
C ALA A 82 -13.95 2.21 -5.26
N ASP A 83 -12.88 2.73 -4.64
CA ASP A 83 -11.53 2.67 -5.21
C ASP A 83 -11.06 1.21 -5.33
N LEU A 84 -11.32 0.39 -4.29
CA LEU A 84 -10.94 -1.03 -4.31
C LEU A 84 -11.69 -1.81 -5.39
N ASP A 85 -12.96 -1.53 -5.63
CA ASP A 85 -13.75 -2.16 -6.68
C ASP A 85 -13.25 -1.74 -8.07
N ALA A 86 -12.93 -0.47 -8.27
CA ALA A 86 -12.36 0.03 -9.52
C ALA A 86 -10.99 -0.60 -9.81
N HIS A 87 -10.11 -0.64 -8.81
CA HIS A 87 -8.80 -1.28 -8.93
C HIS A 87 -8.92 -2.79 -9.17
N TYR A 88 -9.87 -3.47 -8.51
CA TYR A 88 -10.11 -4.89 -8.74
C TYR A 88 -10.48 -5.16 -10.20
N SER A 89 -11.42 -4.39 -10.75
CA SER A 89 -11.87 -4.55 -12.14
C SER A 89 -10.74 -4.36 -13.14
N THR A 90 -9.91 -3.32 -12.94
CA THR A 90 -8.79 -3.03 -13.82
C THR A 90 -7.66 -4.06 -13.71
N LEU A 91 -7.27 -4.40 -12.48
CA LEU A 91 -6.12 -5.27 -12.24
C LEU A 91 -6.44 -6.74 -12.48
N LYS A 92 -7.71 -7.14 -12.40
CA LYS A 92 -8.13 -8.53 -12.64
C LYS A 92 -7.80 -9.00 -14.07
N GLU A 93 -7.89 -8.10 -15.03
CA GLU A 93 -7.55 -8.39 -16.44
C GLU A 93 -6.04 -8.62 -16.65
N LEU A 94 -5.22 -8.06 -15.77
CA LEU A 94 -3.76 -8.15 -15.80
C LEU A 94 -3.20 -9.30 -14.96
N GLU A 95 -4.07 -10.08 -14.32
CA GLU A 95 -3.65 -11.19 -13.45
C GLU A 95 -2.91 -12.28 -14.23
N ILE A 96 -1.75 -12.68 -13.70
CA ILE A 96 -0.92 -13.74 -14.27
C ILE A 96 -0.82 -14.92 -13.31
N PRO A 97 -0.78 -16.17 -13.81
CA PRO A 97 -0.81 -17.37 -12.97
C PRO A 97 0.48 -17.57 -12.16
N ARG A 98 1.58 -16.97 -12.58
CA ARG A 98 2.88 -17.09 -11.91
C ARG A 98 3.66 -15.80 -12.02
N LYS A 99 4.50 -15.52 -11.00
CA LYS A 99 5.42 -14.39 -11.04
C LYS A 99 6.36 -14.51 -12.25
N LYS A 100 6.64 -13.40 -12.89
CA LYS A 100 7.66 -13.32 -13.94
C LYS A 100 9.06 -13.27 -13.34
N GLY A 101 10.08 -13.64 -14.13
CA GLY A 101 11.48 -13.68 -13.70
C GLY A 101 12.04 -12.32 -13.32
N TYR A 102 11.49 -11.24 -13.89
CA TYR A 102 11.91 -9.86 -13.63
C TYR A 102 11.29 -9.24 -12.36
N TYR A 103 10.57 -10.02 -11.54
CA TYR A 103 10.10 -9.57 -10.22
C TYR A 103 11.02 -10.07 -9.12
N ASP A 104 11.70 -9.16 -8.46
CA ASP A 104 12.43 -9.42 -7.22
C ASP A 104 11.54 -9.10 -6.02
N LEU A 105 11.15 -10.14 -5.30
CA LEU A 105 10.26 -10.02 -4.12
C LEU A 105 11.04 -9.98 -2.81
N GLY A 106 12.37 -10.01 -2.87
CA GLY A 106 13.23 -10.01 -1.70
C GLY A 106 12.95 -11.19 -0.76
N GLU A 107 13.18 -10.97 0.54
CA GLU A 107 12.91 -11.97 1.59
C GLU A 107 11.42 -12.14 1.90
N ALA A 108 10.62 -11.10 1.67
CA ALA A 108 9.17 -11.14 1.83
C ALA A 108 8.54 -11.91 0.65
N LYS A 109 8.72 -13.23 0.64
CA LYS A 109 8.09 -14.10 -0.35
C LYS A 109 6.57 -14.05 -0.18
N PRO A 110 5.85 -13.34 -1.04
CA PRO A 110 4.40 -13.36 -0.97
C PRO A 110 3.91 -14.77 -1.26
N ASP A 111 2.96 -15.22 -0.48
CA ASP A 111 2.44 -16.57 -0.54
C ASP A 111 1.47 -16.73 -1.73
N VAL A 112 2.01 -16.64 -2.94
CA VAL A 112 1.27 -16.85 -4.20
C VAL A 112 0.72 -18.29 -4.26
N SER A 113 1.44 -19.24 -3.66
CA SER A 113 1.11 -20.67 -3.71
C SER A 113 -0.15 -21.03 -2.94
N ARG A 114 -0.60 -20.19 -2.00
CA ARG A 114 -1.80 -20.42 -1.18
C ARG A 114 -3.05 -19.69 -1.68
N GLY A 115 -3.02 -19.15 -2.90
CA GLY A 115 -4.18 -18.44 -3.48
C GLY A 115 -4.58 -17.15 -2.73
N ARG A 116 -3.68 -16.59 -1.92
CA ARG A 116 -3.96 -15.37 -1.13
C ARG A 116 -3.47 -14.10 -1.81
N MET A 117 -2.75 -14.24 -2.91
CA MET A 117 -2.17 -13.13 -3.66
C MET A 117 -2.29 -13.39 -5.15
N ALA A 118 -2.67 -12.35 -5.88
CA ALA A 118 -2.59 -12.27 -7.33
C ALA A 118 -1.31 -11.54 -7.74
N MET A 119 -0.69 -11.95 -8.85
CA MET A 119 0.39 -11.23 -9.50
C MET A 119 -0.12 -10.63 -10.80
N PHE A 120 0.43 -9.51 -11.22
CA PHE A 120 0.00 -8.79 -12.41
C PHE A 120 1.10 -8.70 -13.45
N ALA A 121 0.70 -8.69 -14.73
CA ALA A 121 1.58 -8.28 -15.81
C ALA A 121 1.76 -6.76 -15.75
N ILE A 122 3.01 -6.29 -15.92
CA ILE A 122 3.25 -4.86 -16.08
C ILE A 122 2.92 -4.49 -17.52
N THR A 123 2.02 -3.55 -17.68
CA THR A 123 1.75 -2.88 -18.93
C THR A 123 2.22 -1.43 -18.82
N THR A 124 2.63 -0.84 -19.93
CA THR A 124 3.09 0.56 -19.99
C THR A 124 2.06 1.57 -19.47
N ASN A 125 0.82 1.16 -19.30
CA ASN A 125 -0.27 1.98 -18.75
C ASN A 125 -0.50 1.81 -17.26
N SER A 126 0.24 0.93 -16.57
CA SER A 126 0.10 0.72 -15.11
C SER A 126 1.00 1.63 -14.28
N THR A 127 1.86 2.42 -14.91
CA THR A 127 2.62 3.49 -14.26
C THR A 127 1.68 4.67 -14.03
N GLY A 128 1.28 4.89 -12.78
CA GLY A 128 0.48 6.06 -12.40
C GLY A 128 -0.87 5.78 -11.70
N LEU A 129 -1.08 4.58 -11.19
CA LEU A 129 -2.29 4.23 -10.43
C LEU A 129 -2.23 4.66 -8.95
N PHE A 130 -1.05 5.14 -8.47
CA PHE A 130 -0.86 5.54 -7.06
C PHE A 130 0.09 6.74 -6.96
#